data_7e54dee078be72c53f2176822d465055
#
_entry.id   7e54dee078be72c53f2176822d465055
#
_cell.length_a   1.000
_cell.length_b   1.000
_cell.length_c   1.000
_cell.angle_alpha   90.00
_cell.angle_beta   90.00
_cell.angle_gamma   90.00
#
_symmetry.space_group_name_H-M   'P 1'
#
loop_
_entity.id
_entity.type
_entity.pdbx_description
1 polymer ?
#
loop_
_entity_poly.entity_id
_entity_poly.type
_entity_poly.pdbx_seq_one_letter_code
_entity_poly.pdbx_strand_id
1 'polypeptide(L)'
;ATKENAWKTPEELLVEYMYHIPKKEYKEMYAMLHVEASGSISQEDFIKRNSAIYEGIEVQNIAVQIIAYDEEQMTVTYQTSFDTVAGTISFENKALFLKDEEGYQLVWDDSLIFPNLTSADKVRVSTTQAERGEILDRNGRVLAGKGTASSVGIVPGKLENREEAIAQIAELLEITPEAIEKKLSAKWVKDDSFVPIKTIPRVEEIELMSISPDEEVLKEKERHEKLLEIPGVMISDVEVREYPLGEAAAHLVGYVQSVTAEDLEEYAGEGYTANSVIGKSGMEGLFESELKGQNGCRIYIENSEGKEKEELACILVQHGQDIQLTIDTDLQVSLYEQFKEDKSCSVAMNPYTGEVLALVSTPAYDNNDFIMGLSSEQWTALNEDENKPMYNRFRQVWCPGSTFKPITAAVGLESGAIDPMEDYGNVGLSWQKDASWGSYHVTTLHAYEPVILENALIYSDNIYFAKAALKIGTEEMESSLTGLGFNEELPFEIKMAESQYSNTDGIE
;
A
#
# COMPACT_ATOMS: atom_id res chain seq x y z
N ALA A 1 -65.11 -28.78 -6.56
CA ALA A 1 -64.26 -27.62 -6.29
C ALA A 1 -62.98 -27.83 -7.08
N THR A 2 -62.91 -27.27 -8.27
CA THR A 2 -61.71 -27.13 -9.10
C THR A 2 -60.72 -26.28 -8.35
N LYS A 3 -59.50 -26.77 -8.10
CA LYS A 3 -58.37 -25.96 -7.74
C LYS A 3 -58.10 -25.03 -8.95
N GLU A 4 -58.54 -23.78 -8.87
CA GLU A 4 -57.97 -22.73 -9.70
C GLU A 4 -56.51 -22.69 -9.38
N ASN A 5 -55.66 -23.03 -10.33
CA ASN A 5 -54.25 -22.65 -10.30
C ASN A 5 -54.24 -21.12 -10.33
N ALA A 6 -54.06 -20.49 -9.18
CA ALA A 6 -53.91 -19.06 -9.11
C ALA A 6 -52.57 -18.72 -9.82
N TRP A 7 -52.64 -18.16 -11.00
CA TRP A 7 -51.46 -17.63 -11.69
C TRP A 7 -50.85 -16.50 -10.87
N LYS A 8 -49.53 -16.37 -10.89
CA LYS A 8 -48.84 -15.21 -10.31
C LYS A 8 -49.35 -13.93 -10.98
N THR A 9 -49.54 -12.91 -10.18
CA THR A 9 -49.96 -11.60 -10.68
C THR A 9 -48.77 -10.91 -11.41
N PRO A 10 -49.02 -9.91 -12.29
CA PRO A 10 -47.97 -9.13 -12.94
C PRO A 10 -46.95 -8.54 -11.94
N GLU A 11 -47.43 -8.06 -10.77
CA GLU A 11 -46.60 -7.49 -9.72
C GLU A 11 -45.67 -8.58 -9.12
N GLU A 12 -46.19 -9.76 -8.83
CA GLU A 12 -45.41 -10.88 -8.28
C GLU A 12 -44.35 -11.35 -9.30
N LEU A 13 -44.73 -11.43 -10.59
CA LEU A 13 -43.80 -11.80 -11.68
C LEU A 13 -42.68 -10.77 -11.85
N LEU A 14 -42.99 -9.47 -11.76
CA LEU A 14 -41.98 -8.42 -11.86
C LEU A 14 -40.96 -8.49 -10.71
N VAL A 15 -41.44 -8.67 -9.48
CA VAL A 15 -40.56 -8.84 -8.32
C VAL A 15 -39.66 -10.06 -8.49
N GLU A 16 -40.19 -11.18 -8.93
CA GLU A 16 -39.42 -12.40 -9.19
C GLU A 16 -38.37 -12.17 -10.31
N TYR A 17 -38.77 -11.56 -11.43
CA TYR A 17 -37.86 -11.21 -12.53
C TYR A 17 -36.67 -10.39 -12.03
N MET A 18 -36.92 -9.34 -11.25
CA MET A 18 -35.87 -8.47 -10.73
C MET A 18 -34.93 -9.21 -9.73
N TYR A 19 -35.44 -10.11 -8.91
CA TYR A 19 -34.61 -10.88 -7.97
C TYR A 19 -33.77 -12.00 -8.63
N HIS A 20 -33.97 -12.32 -9.90
CA HIS A 20 -33.06 -13.16 -10.66
C HIS A 20 -31.78 -12.43 -11.10
N ILE A 21 -31.78 -11.08 -11.18
CA ILE A 21 -30.66 -10.27 -11.63
C ILE A 21 -29.40 -10.49 -10.76
N PRO A 22 -29.42 -10.25 -9.42
CA PRO A 22 -28.24 -10.41 -8.58
C PRO A 22 -27.78 -11.87 -8.47
N LYS A 23 -28.67 -12.84 -8.79
CA LYS A 23 -28.34 -14.26 -8.83
C LYS A 23 -27.74 -14.70 -10.17
N LYS A 24 -27.71 -13.79 -11.18
CA LYS A 24 -27.26 -14.06 -12.56
C LYS A 24 -28.07 -15.17 -13.25
N GLU A 25 -29.35 -15.32 -12.86
CA GLU A 25 -30.27 -16.35 -13.37
C GLU A 25 -30.99 -15.82 -14.63
N TYR A 26 -30.22 -15.41 -15.66
CA TYR A 26 -30.78 -14.78 -16.87
C TYR A 26 -31.60 -15.72 -17.74
N LYS A 27 -31.42 -17.04 -17.61
CA LYS A 27 -32.27 -18.03 -18.30
C LYS A 27 -33.67 -18.08 -17.71
N GLU A 28 -33.77 -17.99 -16.42
CA GLU A 28 -35.01 -17.93 -15.66
C GLU A 28 -35.76 -16.64 -16.00
N MET A 29 -35.05 -15.49 -16.09
CA MET A 29 -35.65 -14.24 -16.56
C MET A 29 -36.20 -14.36 -17.98
N TYR A 30 -35.47 -15.00 -18.90
CA TYR A 30 -35.94 -15.20 -20.28
C TYR A 30 -37.19 -16.08 -20.33
N ALA A 31 -37.29 -17.10 -19.52
CA ALA A 31 -38.44 -17.98 -19.44
C ALA A 31 -39.76 -17.28 -19.03
N MET A 32 -39.67 -16.09 -18.42
CA MET A 32 -40.81 -15.27 -17.99
C MET A 32 -41.32 -14.32 -19.12
N LEU A 33 -40.66 -14.29 -20.29
CA LEU A 33 -40.97 -13.34 -21.34
C LEU A 33 -42.03 -13.85 -22.31
N HIS A 34 -42.84 -12.91 -22.79
CA HIS A 34 -43.64 -13.08 -24.02
C HIS A 34 -42.74 -12.76 -25.23
N VAL A 35 -42.04 -13.76 -25.74
CA VAL A 35 -40.94 -13.61 -26.72
C VAL A 35 -41.34 -12.87 -27.98
N GLU A 36 -42.53 -13.21 -28.56
CA GLU A 36 -43.00 -12.56 -29.80
C GLU A 36 -43.22 -11.05 -29.59
N ALA A 37 -43.86 -10.66 -28.47
CA ALA A 37 -44.10 -9.25 -28.15
C ALA A 37 -42.84 -8.52 -27.73
N SER A 38 -41.78 -9.25 -27.29
CA SER A 38 -40.47 -8.74 -26.97
C SER A 38 -39.52 -8.63 -28.18
N GLY A 39 -40.08 -8.46 -29.39
CA GLY A 39 -39.31 -8.32 -30.63
C GLY A 39 -38.63 -9.61 -31.11
N SER A 40 -39.09 -10.79 -30.64
CA SER A 40 -38.52 -12.10 -30.95
C SER A 40 -37.04 -12.22 -30.62
N ILE A 41 -36.59 -11.57 -29.52
CA ILE A 41 -35.19 -11.65 -29.05
C ILE A 41 -34.81 -13.11 -28.78
N SER A 42 -33.63 -13.52 -29.23
CA SER A 42 -33.13 -14.85 -28.92
C SER A 42 -32.68 -14.94 -27.41
N GLN A 43 -32.77 -16.16 -26.87
CA GLN A 43 -32.28 -16.38 -25.47
C GLN A 43 -30.81 -16.00 -25.31
N GLU A 44 -30.00 -16.29 -26.33
CA GLU A 44 -28.57 -15.96 -26.34
C GLU A 44 -28.33 -14.45 -26.31
N ASP A 45 -29.02 -13.68 -27.13
CA ASP A 45 -28.89 -12.22 -27.21
C ASP A 45 -29.41 -11.56 -25.89
N PHE A 46 -30.53 -12.04 -25.37
CA PHE A 46 -31.07 -11.58 -24.09
C PHE A 46 -30.08 -11.80 -22.96
N ILE A 47 -29.55 -13.02 -22.80
CA ILE A 47 -28.56 -13.35 -21.74
C ILE A 47 -27.33 -12.48 -21.93
N LYS A 48 -26.77 -12.39 -23.11
CA LYS A 48 -25.59 -11.60 -23.43
C LYS A 48 -25.80 -10.12 -23.11
N ARG A 49 -26.95 -9.54 -23.43
CA ARG A 49 -27.28 -8.15 -23.21
C ARG A 49 -27.41 -7.86 -21.71
N ASN A 50 -28.21 -8.63 -20.99
CA ASN A 50 -28.45 -8.43 -19.56
C ASN A 50 -27.19 -8.70 -18.73
N SER A 51 -26.48 -9.81 -18.98
CA SER A 51 -25.24 -10.12 -18.23
C SER A 51 -24.16 -9.07 -18.47
N ALA A 52 -23.96 -8.60 -19.72
CA ALA A 52 -22.96 -7.59 -20.03
C ALA A 52 -23.21 -6.26 -19.28
N ILE A 53 -24.48 -5.89 -19.08
CA ILE A 53 -24.84 -4.66 -18.37
C ILE A 53 -24.78 -4.89 -16.85
N TYR A 54 -25.58 -5.82 -16.32
CA TYR A 54 -25.71 -5.98 -14.86
C TYR A 54 -24.41 -6.48 -14.19
N GLU A 55 -23.68 -7.37 -14.85
CA GLU A 55 -22.37 -7.81 -14.33
C GLU A 55 -21.29 -6.74 -14.56
N GLY A 56 -21.37 -5.98 -15.66
CA GLY A 56 -20.44 -4.90 -15.96
C GLY A 56 -20.50 -3.73 -14.97
N ILE A 57 -21.66 -3.48 -14.36
CA ILE A 57 -21.86 -2.47 -13.31
C ILE A 57 -21.89 -3.07 -11.90
N GLU A 58 -21.71 -4.39 -11.75
CA GLU A 58 -21.66 -5.17 -10.50
C GLU A 58 -22.90 -4.98 -9.62
N VAL A 59 -24.10 -5.21 -10.20
CA VAL A 59 -25.37 -5.03 -9.48
C VAL A 59 -25.46 -5.92 -8.24
N GLN A 60 -25.82 -5.31 -7.10
CA GLN A 60 -26.08 -5.96 -5.83
C GLN A 60 -27.29 -5.33 -5.12
N ASN A 61 -27.80 -5.96 -4.06
CA ASN A 61 -28.79 -5.41 -3.14
C ASN A 61 -30.02 -4.79 -3.83
N ILE A 62 -30.61 -5.51 -4.81
CA ILE A 62 -31.77 -4.99 -5.53
C ILE A 62 -33.01 -4.91 -4.64
N ALA A 63 -33.68 -3.78 -4.68
CA ALA A 63 -34.97 -3.56 -4.04
C ALA A 63 -35.99 -3.11 -5.08
N VAL A 64 -37.20 -3.65 -4.98
CA VAL A 64 -38.31 -3.34 -5.88
C VAL A 64 -39.55 -2.99 -5.05
N GLN A 65 -40.14 -1.85 -5.35
CA GLN A 65 -41.38 -1.39 -4.76
C GLN A 65 -42.44 -1.19 -5.86
N ILE A 66 -43.51 -1.93 -5.82
CA ILE A 66 -44.65 -1.75 -6.71
C ILE A 66 -45.39 -0.47 -6.32
N ILE A 67 -45.62 0.42 -7.28
CA ILE A 67 -46.35 1.68 -7.10
C ILE A 67 -47.81 1.49 -7.48
N ALA A 68 -48.07 0.95 -8.67
CA ALA A 68 -49.41 0.74 -9.21
C ALA A 68 -49.44 -0.36 -10.27
N TYR A 69 -50.59 -0.99 -10.43
CA TYR A 69 -50.91 -1.85 -11.56
C TYR A 69 -52.12 -1.25 -12.32
N ASP A 70 -51.96 -1.00 -13.61
CA ASP A 70 -53.01 -0.56 -14.51
C ASP A 70 -53.52 -1.80 -15.29
N GLU A 71 -54.74 -2.26 -14.93
CA GLU A 71 -55.35 -3.45 -15.51
C GLU A 71 -55.78 -3.25 -16.97
N GLU A 72 -56.14 -2.02 -17.38
CA GLU A 72 -56.53 -1.70 -18.76
C GLU A 72 -55.33 -1.71 -19.71
N GLN A 73 -54.20 -1.19 -19.23
CA GLN A 73 -52.95 -1.15 -19.99
C GLN A 73 -52.02 -2.35 -19.73
N MET A 74 -52.39 -3.22 -18.80
CA MET A 74 -51.58 -4.38 -18.37
C MET A 74 -50.16 -3.97 -17.95
N THR A 75 -50.02 -2.81 -17.25
CA THR A 75 -48.74 -2.19 -16.95
C THR A 75 -48.53 -2.06 -15.44
N VAL A 76 -47.41 -2.56 -14.96
CA VAL A 76 -46.94 -2.37 -13.59
C VAL A 76 -45.98 -1.17 -13.53
N THR A 77 -46.33 -0.15 -12.74
CA THR A 77 -45.41 0.95 -12.40
C THR A 77 -44.68 0.59 -11.10
N TYR A 78 -43.36 0.71 -11.11
CA TYR A 78 -42.53 0.31 -9.99
C TYR A 78 -41.34 1.22 -9.81
N GLN A 79 -40.82 1.29 -8.57
CA GLN A 79 -39.55 1.86 -8.24
C GLN A 79 -38.55 0.74 -7.99
N THR A 80 -37.37 0.83 -8.55
CA THR A 80 -36.27 -0.06 -8.25
C THR A 80 -35.04 0.70 -7.81
N SER A 81 -34.22 0.07 -6.94
CA SER A 81 -32.92 0.56 -6.56
C SER A 81 -31.97 -0.62 -6.41
N PHE A 82 -30.71 -0.42 -6.75
CA PHE A 82 -29.65 -1.41 -6.55
C PHE A 82 -28.29 -0.72 -6.44
N ASP A 83 -27.39 -1.37 -5.75
CA ASP A 83 -26.02 -0.90 -5.58
C ASP A 83 -25.17 -1.32 -6.78
N THR A 84 -24.20 -0.48 -7.14
CA THR A 84 -23.28 -0.67 -8.26
C THR A 84 -21.88 -0.21 -7.88
N VAL A 85 -20.89 -0.43 -8.76
CA VAL A 85 -19.52 0.11 -8.62
C VAL A 85 -19.45 1.64 -8.52
N ALA A 86 -20.47 2.35 -8.97
CA ALA A 86 -20.55 3.82 -8.93
C ALA A 86 -21.60 4.35 -7.92
N GLY A 87 -22.00 3.53 -6.95
CA GLY A 87 -23.02 3.86 -5.95
C GLY A 87 -24.39 3.29 -6.30
N THR A 88 -25.40 3.73 -5.56
CA THR A 88 -26.78 3.27 -5.71
C THR A 88 -27.47 3.95 -6.89
N ILE A 89 -28.03 3.17 -7.81
CA ILE A 89 -28.92 3.65 -8.86
C ILE A 89 -30.37 3.41 -8.43
N SER A 90 -31.23 4.41 -8.61
CA SER A 90 -32.66 4.31 -8.29
C SER A 90 -33.49 5.05 -9.33
N PHE A 91 -34.53 4.40 -9.84
CA PHE A 91 -35.43 4.98 -10.84
C PHE A 91 -36.82 4.37 -10.76
N GLU A 92 -37.82 5.14 -11.24
CA GLU A 92 -39.17 4.65 -11.52
C GLU A 92 -39.24 4.12 -12.95
N ASN A 93 -39.93 3.02 -13.15
CA ASN A 93 -40.11 2.43 -14.47
C ASN A 93 -41.47 1.75 -14.62
N LYS A 94 -41.79 1.30 -15.83
CA LYS A 94 -43.01 0.60 -16.16
C LYS A 94 -42.69 -0.70 -16.90
N ALA A 95 -43.39 -1.77 -16.51
CA ALA A 95 -43.27 -3.10 -17.11
C ALA A 95 -44.63 -3.48 -17.73
N LEU A 96 -44.63 -3.80 -19.00
CA LEU A 96 -45.82 -4.27 -19.76
C LEU A 96 -45.91 -5.78 -19.61
N PHE A 97 -47.13 -6.27 -19.39
CA PHE A 97 -47.46 -7.69 -19.37
C PHE A 97 -48.50 -8.04 -20.43
N LEU A 98 -48.47 -9.25 -20.92
CA LEU A 98 -49.54 -9.87 -21.73
C LEU A 98 -50.05 -11.09 -21.00
N LYS A 99 -51.33 -11.41 -21.24
CA LYS A 99 -52.01 -12.59 -20.69
C LYS A 99 -52.41 -13.52 -21.78
N ASP A 100 -52.01 -14.75 -21.66
CA ASP A 100 -52.43 -15.85 -22.55
C ASP A 100 -53.10 -17.00 -21.76
N GLU A 101 -53.20 -18.19 -22.36
CA GLU A 101 -53.80 -19.38 -21.73
C GLU A 101 -52.94 -19.97 -20.60
N GLU A 102 -51.65 -19.62 -20.53
CA GLU A 102 -50.69 -20.10 -19.53
C GLU A 102 -50.46 -19.11 -18.39
N GLY A 103 -50.96 -17.85 -18.50
CA GLY A 103 -50.91 -16.84 -17.46
C GLY A 103 -50.37 -15.48 -17.98
N TYR A 104 -49.75 -14.73 -17.10
CA TYR A 104 -49.11 -13.46 -17.44
C TYR A 104 -47.65 -13.65 -17.85
N GLN A 105 -47.21 -12.94 -18.89
CA GLN A 105 -45.81 -12.93 -19.36
C GLN A 105 -45.33 -11.50 -19.54
N LEU A 106 -44.06 -11.23 -19.22
CA LEU A 106 -43.45 -9.92 -19.34
C LEU A 106 -43.07 -9.60 -20.77
N VAL A 107 -43.42 -8.42 -21.24
CA VAL A 107 -42.92 -7.87 -22.51
C VAL A 107 -41.62 -7.11 -22.22
N TRP A 108 -40.53 -7.60 -22.79
CA TRP A 108 -39.19 -7.08 -22.53
C TRP A 108 -38.69 -6.20 -23.67
N ASP A 109 -38.09 -5.07 -23.28
CA ASP A 109 -37.17 -4.30 -24.12
C ASP A 109 -36.05 -3.70 -23.21
N ASP A 110 -35.08 -3.03 -23.83
CA ASP A 110 -33.93 -2.46 -23.11
C ASP A 110 -34.32 -1.45 -22.04
N SER A 111 -35.49 -0.81 -22.17
CA SER A 111 -35.97 0.16 -21.17
C SER A 111 -36.27 -0.46 -19.82
N LEU A 112 -36.47 -1.79 -19.74
CA LEU A 112 -36.59 -2.49 -18.45
C LEU A 112 -35.27 -2.55 -17.67
N ILE A 113 -34.14 -2.43 -18.36
CA ILE A 113 -32.82 -2.33 -17.70
C ILE A 113 -32.66 -0.91 -17.14
N PHE A 114 -32.82 0.11 -18.01
CA PHE A 114 -32.85 1.52 -17.64
C PHE A 114 -33.87 2.27 -18.50
N PRO A 115 -34.70 3.16 -17.94
CA PRO A 115 -35.85 3.77 -18.65
C PRO A 115 -35.54 4.39 -20.01
N ASN A 116 -34.34 4.95 -20.18
CA ASN A 116 -33.92 5.62 -21.41
C ASN A 116 -32.95 4.80 -22.26
N LEU A 117 -32.71 3.51 -21.93
CA LEU A 117 -31.85 2.63 -22.70
C LEU A 117 -32.57 2.08 -23.91
N THR A 118 -31.91 2.06 -25.07
CA THR A 118 -32.38 1.43 -26.29
C THR A 118 -31.42 0.34 -26.77
N SER A 119 -31.84 -0.50 -27.70
CA SER A 119 -31.02 -1.58 -28.25
C SER A 119 -29.73 -1.11 -28.93
N ALA A 120 -29.68 0.16 -29.39
CA ALA A 120 -28.51 0.76 -30.02
C ALA A 120 -27.54 1.37 -29.03
N ASP A 121 -27.98 1.59 -27.79
CA ASP A 121 -27.19 2.24 -26.75
C ASP A 121 -26.30 1.24 -26.01
N LYS A 122 -25.26 1.75 -25.32
CA LYS A 122 -24.35 0.98 -24.47
C LYS A 122 -24.30 1.57 -23.07
N VAL A 123 -24.25 0.72 -22.06
CA VAL A 123 -23.92 1.15 -20.70
C VAL A 123 -22.41 1.08 -20.56
N ARG A 124 -21.83 2.18 -20.08
CA ARG A 124 -20.37 2.35 -19.89
C ARG A 124 -20.05 2.58 -18.45
N VAL A 125 -18.93 2.01 -18.02
CA VAL A 125 -18.28 2.30 -16.74
C VAL A 125 -16.97 3.01 -17.04
N SER A 126 -16.75 4.15 -16.40
CA SER A 126 -15.52 4.93 -16.51
C SER A 126 -14.95 5.15 -15.12
N THR A 127 -13.71 4.74 -14.91
CA THR A 127 -12.99 4.94 -13.64
C THR A 127 -11.97 6.06 -13.79
N THR A 128 -11.96 7.00 -12.83
CA THR A 128 -10.93 8.03 -12.70
C THR A 128 -10.03 7.62 -11.54
N GLN A 129 -8.74 7.43 -11.79
CA GLN A 129 -7.80 7.05 -10.76
C GLN A 129 -7.58 8.20 -9.78
N ALA A 130 -7.58 7.89 -8.49
CA ALA A 130 -7.12 8.83 -7.46
C ALA A 130 -5.60 8.96 -7.53
N GLU A 131 -5.11 10.16 -7.34
CA GLU A 131 -3.69 10.40 -7.14
C GLU A 131 -3.33 10.10 -5.69
N ARG A 132 -2.21 9.38 -5.49
CA ARG A 132 -1.69 9.10 -4.16
C ARG A 132 -1.09 10.38 -3.58
N GLY A 133 -1.37 10.70 -2.33
CA GLY A 133 -0.80 11.84 -1.60
C GLY A 133 0.73 11.74 -1.49
N GLU A 134 1.38 12.86 -1.33
CA GLU A 134 2.84 12.95 -1.15
C GLU A 134 3.23 12.82 0.32
N ILE A 135 4.45 12.33 0.57
CA ILE A 135 5.08 12.37 1.89
C ILE A 135 6.15 13.47 1.83
N LEU A 136 6.02 14.46 2.70
CA LEU A 136 6.84 15.67 2.70
C LEU A 136 7.67 15.77 3.98
N ASP A 137 8.84 16.41 3.88
CA ASP A 137 9.62 16.82 5.04
C ASP A 137 9.01 18.05 5.71
N ARG A 138 9.61 18.51 6.81
CA ARG A 138 9.16 19.70 7.55
C ARG A 138 9.12 21.00 6.74
N ASN A 139 9.89 21.06 5.64
CA ASN A 139 10.02 22.21 4.75
C ASN A 139 9.19 22.09 3.47
N GLY A 140 8.41 21.00 3.32
CA GLY A 140 7.59 20.71 2.14
C GLY A 140 8.40 20.08 0.99
N ARG A 141 9.61 19.56 1.24
CA ARG A 141 10.36 18.81 0.23
C ARG A 141 9.82 17.37 0.15
N VAL A 142 9.73 16.84 -1.05
CA VAL A 142 9.19 15.52 -1.32
C VAL A 142 10.12 14.42 -0.82
N LEU A 143 9.60 13.53 0.02
CA LEU A 143 10.24 12.28 0.46
C LEU A 143 9.70 11.07 -0.30
N ALA A 144 8.43 11.13 -0.69
CA ALA A 144 7.77 10.20 -1.61
C ALA A 144 6.72 10.95 -2.41
N GLY A 145 6.77 10.86 -3.73
CA GLY A 145 5.88 11.60 -4.61
C GLY A 145 5.74 10.97 -5.98
N LYS A 146 5.27 11.76 -6.93
CA LYS A 146 5.20 11.37 -8.33
C LYS A 146 6.56 11.49 -8.99
N GLY A 147 6.96 10.45 -9.67
CA GLY A 147 8.13 10.42 -10.53
C GLY A 147 7.79 9.88 -11.90
N THR A 148 8.81 9.81 -12.75
CA THR A 148 8.69 9.28 -14.11
C THR A 148 9.75 8.21 -14.33
N ALA A 149 9.33 7.06 -14.84
CA ALA A 149 10.21 5.98 -15.25
C ALA A 149 9.96 5.58 -16.70
N SER A 150 10.79 4.71 -17.24
CA SER A 150 10.68 4.18 -18.59
C SER A 150 9.99 2.81 -18.57
N SER A 151 8.83 2.71 -19.21
CA SER A 151 8.16 1.44 -19.46
C SER A 151 8.66 0.83 -20.76
N VAL A 152 9.39 -0.26 -20.66
CA VAL A 152 9.82 -1.06 -21.81
C VAL A 152 8.71 -2.05 -22.16
N GLY A 153 8.25 -1.97 -23.40
CA GLY A 153 7.20 -2.86 -23.90
C GLY A 153 7.51 -3.40 -25.28
N ILE A 154 6.75 -4.40 -25.67
CA ILE A 154 6.87 -5.12 -26.93
C ILE A 154 5.59 -4.94 -27.74
N VAL A 155 5.71 -4.70 -29.05
CA VAL A 155 4.64 -4.80 -30.04
C VAL A 155 4.81 -6.13 -30.77
N PRO A 156 4.02 -7.18 -30.48
CA PRO A 156 4.29 -8.55 -30.95
C PRO A 156 4.42 -8.69 -32.46
N GLY A 157 3.59 -7.99 -33.23
CA GLY A 157 3.61 -8.04 -34.70
C GLY A 157 4.82 -7.35 -35.35
N LYS A 158 5.64 -6.65 -34.57
CA LYS A 158 6.88 -5.99 -35.04
C LYS A 158 8.15 -6.72 -34.62
N LEU A 159 8.04 -7.81 -33.83
CA LEU A 159 9.20 -8.63 -33.46
C LEU A 159 9.72 -9.39 -34.66
N GLU A 160 11.00 -9.21 -34.95
CA GLU A 160 11.75 -10.07 -35.88
C GLU A 160 12.51 -11.12 -35.06
N ASN A 161 12.64 -12.36 -35.59
CA ASN A 161 13.33 -13.46 -34.91
C ASN A 161 12.90 -13.60 -33.44
N ARG A 162 11.60 -13.82 -33.19
CA ARG A 162 10.94 -13.76 -31.88
C ARG A 162 11.75 -14.38 -30.74
N GLU A 163 12.26 -15.60 -30.92
CA GLU A 163 13.02 -16.32 -29.84
C GLU A 163 14.31 -15.57 -29.48
N GLU A 164 15.05 -15.10 -30.47
CA GLU A 164 16.31 -14.37 -30.29
C GLU A 164 16.04 -12.98 -29.66
N ALA A 165 15.02 -12.27 -30.14
CA ALA A 165 14.61 -10.98 -29.60
C ALA A 165 14.18 -11.08 -28.13
N ILE A 166 13.36 -12.08 -27.79
CA ILE A 166 12.93 -12.32 -26.40
C ILE A 166 14.13 -12.66 -25.51
N ALA A 167 15.08 -13.46 -25.97
CA ALA A 167 16.27 -13.78 -25.20
C ALA A 167 17.13 -12.53 -24.93
N GLN A 168 17.33 -11.66 -25.93
CA GLN A 168 18.05 -10.39 -25.78
C GLN A 168 17.33 -9.42 -24.83
N ILE A 169 16.00 -9.28 -24.97
CA ILE A 169 15.20 -8.43 -24.08
C ILE A 169 15.28 -8.96 -22.65
N ALA A 170 15.18 -10.26 -22.46
CA ALA A 170 15.25 -10.92 -21.16
C ALA A 170 16.59 -10.64 -20.46
N GLU A 171 17.70 -10.75 -21.19
CA GLU A 171 19.05 -10.44 -20.69
C GLU A 171 19.18 -8.96 -20.29
N LEU A 172 18.76 -8.03 -21.18
CA LEU A 172 18.86 -6.58 -20.94
C LEU A 172 17.97 -6.10 -19.78
N LEU A 173 16.82 -6.77 -19.56
CA LEU A 173 15.87 -6.44 -18.49
C LEU A 173 16.07 -7.26 -17.22
N GLU A 174 17.03 -8.19 -17.20
CA GLU A 174 17.30 -9.08 -16.06
C GLU A 174 16.02 -9.83 -15.60
N ILE A 175 15.31 -10.41 -16.59
CA ILE A 175 14.11 -11.23 -16.37
C ILE A 175 14.20 -12.51 -17.20
N THR A 176 13.30 -13.47 -16.93
CA THR A 176 13.31 -14.73 -17.70
C THR A 176 12.52 -14.59 -19.02
N PRO A 177 12.93 -15.30 -20.09
CA PRO A 177 12.17 -15.36 -21.34
C PRO A 177 10.72 -15.82 -21.13
N GLU A 178 10.48 -16.76 -20.20
CA GLU A 178 9.17 -17.28 -19.86
C GLU A 178 8.25 -16.18 -19.28
N ALA A 179 8.80 -15.25 -18.50
CA ALA A 179 8.05 -14.12 -17.96
C ALA A 179 7.55 -13.19 -19.08
N ILE A 180 8.37 -12.97 -20.11
CA ILE A 180 7.98 -12.21 -21.31
C ILE A 180 6.90 -12.94 -22.09
N GLU A 181 7.10 -14.25 -22.38
CA GLU A 181 6.16 -15.07 -23.12
C GLU A 181 4.80 -15.16 -22.41
N LYS A 182 4.78 -15.25 -21.10
CA LYS A 182 3.54 -15.23 -20.30
C LYS A 182 2.75 -13.94 -20.52
N LYS A 183 3.43 -12.77 -20.56
CA LYS A 183 2.78 -11.47 -20.81
C LYS A 183 2.27 -11.37 -22.25
N LEU A 184 3.04 -11.84 -23.22
CA LEU A 184 2.69 -11.81 -24.63
C LEU A 184 1.54 -12.78 -24.97
N SER A 185 1.33 -13.83 -24.17
CA SER A 185 0.23 -14.82 -24.37
C SER A 185 -1.09 -14.43 -23.72
N ALA A 186 -1.20 -13.24 -23.11
CA ALA A 186 -2.43 -12.79 -22.49
C ALA A 186 -3.55 -12.58 -23.54
N LYS A 187 -4.81 -12.92 -23.17
CA LYS A 187 -5.96 -12.93 -24.09
C LYS A 187 -6.26 -11.60 -24.78
N TRP A 188 -5.84 -10.49 -24.20
CA TRP A 188 -6.05 -9.14 -24.73
C TRP A 188 -4.99 -8.72 -25.75
N VAL A 189 -3.85 -9.41 -25.81
CA VAL A 189 -2.70 -9.08 -26.65
C VAL A 189 -3.03 -9.40 -28.12
N LYS A 190 -2.80 -8.41 -28.98
CA LYS A 190 -2.87 -8.48 -30.44
C LYS A 190 -1.55 -8.08 -31.04
N ASP A 191 -1.36 -8.29 -32.33
CA ASP A 191 -0.11 -7.98 -33.04
C ASP A 191 0.31 -6.49 -32.94
N ASP A 192 -0.65 -5.59 -32.83
CA ASP A 192 -0.45 -4.13 -32.71
C ASP A 192 -0.47 -3.61 -31.26
N SER A 193 -0.70 -4.49 -30.29
CA SER A 193 -0.77 -4.09 -28.88
C SER A 193 0.62 -3.74 -28.34
N PHE A 194 0.72 -2.64 -27.59
CA PHE A 194 1.87 -2.38 -26.72
C PHE A 194 1.72 -3.23 -25.46
N VAL A 195 2.64 -4.17 -25.25
CA VAL A 195 2.65 -5.06 -24.08
C VAL A 195 3.76 -4.63 -23.14
N PRO A 196 3.46 -3.98 -21.99
CA PRO A 196 4.49 -3.55 -21.03
C PRO A 196 5.17 -4.75 -20.39
N ILE A 197 6.50 -4.80 -20.48
CA ILE A 197 7.32 -5.92 -19.98
C ILE A 197 7.94 -5.58 -18.62
N LYS A 198 8.70 -4.50 -18.53
CA LYS A 198 9.34 -4.04 -17.29
C LYS A 198 9.48 -2.53 -17.27
N THR A 199 9.38 -1.96 -16.08
CA THR A 199 9.74 -0.56 -15.82
C THR A 199 11.22 -0.50 -15.44
N ILE A 200 11.93 0.48 -15.98
CA ILE A 200 13.35 0.73 -15.71
C ILE A 200 13.55 2.21 -15.42
N PRO A 201 14.67 2.62 -14.79
CA PRO A 201 14.97 4.02 -14.54
C PRO A 201 14.90 4.84 -15.83
N ARG A 202 14.40 6.08 -15.73
CA ARG A 202 14.45 7.02 -16.82
C ARG A 202 15.86 7.61 -16.93
N VAL A 203 16.36 7.75 -18.16
CA VAL A 203 17.63 8.43 -18.42
C VAL A 203 17.33 9.89 -18.70
N GLU A 204 17.77 10.78 -17.81
CA GLU A 204 17.60 12.22 -17.98
C GLU A 204 18.73 12.80 -18.83
N GLU A 205 18.39 13.55 -19.88
CA GLU A 205 19.39 14.20 -20.75
C GLU A 205 20.33 15.15 -19.97
N ILE A 206 19.81 15.78 -18.92
CA ILE A 206 20.57 16.71 -18.10
C ILE A 206 21.67 16.01 -17.29
N GLU A 207 21.44 14.78 -16.86
CA GLU A 207 22.45 13.97 -16.17
C GLU A 207 23.58 13.55 -17.11
N LEU A 208 23.25 13.26 -18.36
CA LEU A 208 24.22 12.95 -19.41
C LEU A 208 25.06 14.16 -19.83
N MET A 209 24.58 15.38 -19.59
CA MET A 209 25.31 16.63 -19.90
C MET A 209 26.27 17.04 -18.77
N SER A 210 26.28 16.31 -17.65
CA SER A 210 27.25 16.58 -16.57
C SER A 210 28.68 16.35 -17.03
N ILE A 211 29.66 17.04 -16.39
CA ILE A 211 31.09 16.93 -16.72
C ILE A 211 31.63 15.51 -16.45
N SER A 212 31.00 14.78 -15.53
CA SER A 212 31.27 13.38 -15.24
C SER A 212 29.92 12.70 -14.91
N PRO A 213 29.22 12.14 -15.92
CA PRO A 213 28.01 11.38 -15.68
C PRO A 213 28.28 10.18 -14.77
N ASP A 214 27.32 9.84 -13.92
CA ASP A 214 27.40 8.65 -13.08
C ASP A 214 27.52 7.40 -13.96
N GLU A 215 28.28 6.40 -13.48
CA GLU A 215 28.47 5.14 -14.20
C GLU A 215 27.14 4.39 -14.37
N GLU A 216 26.23 4.48 -13.40
CA GLU A 216 24.88 3.91 -13.50
C GLU A 216 24.03 4.57 -14.56
N VAL A 217 24.05 5.88 -14.66
CA VAL A 217 23.33 6.64 -15.71
C VAL A 217 23.84 6.24 -17.10
N LEU A 218 25.16 6.04 -17.24
CA LEU A 218 25.75 5.58 -18.51
C LEU A 218 25.34 4.15 -18.86
N LYS A 219 25.26 3.26 -17.89
CA LYS A 219 24.77 1.87 -18.06
C LYS A 219 23.31 1.85 -18.48
N GLU A 220 22.46 2.66 -17.82
CA GLU A 220 21.05 2.75 -18.19
C GLU A 220 20.86 3.32 -19.59
N LYS A 221 21.64 4.32 -19.99
CA LYS A 221 21.66 4.83 -21.37
C LYS A 221 21.99 3.74 -22.36
N GLU A 222 23.07 2.98 -22.13
CA GLU A 222 23.47 1.88 -23.00
C GLU A 222 22.40 0.80 -23.07
N ARG A 223 21.74 0.49 -21.95
CA ARG A 223 20.60 -0.43 -21.89
C ARG A 223 19.45 0.05 -22.75
N HIS A 224 19.06 1.32 -22.65
CA HIS A 224 18.00 1.93 -23.45
C HIS A 224 18.31 1.88 -24.94
N GLU A 225 19.54 2.23 -25.34
CA GLU A 225 19.99 2.20 -26.72
C GLU A 225 19.89 0.78 -27.31
N LYS A 226 20.42 -0.22 -26.60
CA LYS A 226 20.36 -1.63 -27.00
C LYS A 226 18.92 -2.17 -27.11
N LEU A 227 18.04 -1.77 -26.19
CA LEU A 227 16.63 -2.16 -26.24
C LEU A 227 15.92 -1.59 -27.46
N LEU A 228 16.19 -0.33 -27.82
CA LEU A 228 15.58 0.34 -28.98
C LEU A 228 16.12 -0.17 -30.32
N GLU A 229 17.29 -0.84 -30.35
CA GLU A 229 17.82 -1.51 -31.53
C GLU A 229 17.04 -2.79 -31.88
N ILE A 230 16.28 -3.35 -30.95
CA ILE A 230 15.50 -4.59 -31.15
C ILE A 230 14.17 -4.23 -31.83
N PRO A 231 13.88 -4.71 -33.05
CA PRO A 231 12.61 -4.43 -33.73
C PRO A 231 11.41 -4.88 -32.88
N GLY A 232 10.43 -4.00 -32.72
CA GLY A 232 9.24 -4.27 -31.93
C GLY A 232 9.32 -3.88 -30.44
N VAL A 233 10.50 -3.50 -29.95
CA VAL A 233 10.63 -2.88 -28.64
C VAL A 233 10.26 -1.40 -28.72
N MET A 234 9.53 -0.93 -27.73
CA MET A 234 9.18 0.48 -27.53
C MET A 234 9.39 0.86 -26.08
N ILE A 235 9.88 2.07 -25.84
CA ILE A 235 10.02 2.65 -24.52
C ILE A 235 9.12 3.87 -24.45
N SER A 236 8.32 3.96 -23.39
CA SER A 236 7.42 5.10 -23.12
C SER A 236 7.55 5.55 -21.69
N ASP A 237 7.36 6.83 -21.44
CA ASP A 237 7.29 7.34 -20.07
C ASP A 237 6.07 6.76 -19.34
N VAL A 238 6.26 6.44 -18.08
CA VAL A 238 5.22 5.98 -17.16
C VAL A 238 5.36 6.70 -15.83
N GLU A 239 4.23 7.17 -15.29
CA GLU A 239 4.21 7.73 -13.94
C GLU A 239 4.40 6.60 -12.92
N VAL A 240 5.30 6.83 -11.96
CA VAL A 240 5.61 5.91 -10.87
C VAL A 240 5.66 6.65 -9.54
N ARG A 241 5.66 5.90 -8.44
CA ARG A 241 6.05 6.44 -7.14
C ARG A 241 7.57 6.59 -7.12
N GLU A 242 8.07 7.71 -6.62
CA GLU A 242 9.50 8.02 -6.53
C GLU A 242 9.88 8.40 -5.11
N TYR A 243 11.06 7.95 -4.71
CA TYR A 243 11.64 8.19 -3.39
C TYR A 243 12.98 8.91 -3.58
N PRO A 244 12.98 10.25 -3.59
CA PRO A 244 14.17 11.05 -3.95
C PRO A 244 15.40 10.83 -3.06
N LEU A 245 15.21 10.37 -1.81
CA LEU A 245 16.30 10.09 -0.88
C LEU A 245 16.80 8.64 -0.92
N GLY A 246 16.10 7.74 -1.65
CA GLY A 246 16.47 6.32 -1.74
C GLY A 246 16.80 5.71 -0.38
N GLU A 247 17.97 5.09 -0.26
CA GLU A 247 18.47 4.43 0.95
C GLU A 247 18.45 5.30 2.21
N ALA A 248 18.69 6.63 2.07
CA ALA A 248 18.79 7.52 3.22
C ALA A 248 17.48 7.67 4.01
N ALA A 249 16.35 7.36 3.39
CA ALA A 249 15.05 7.44 4.04
C ALA A 249 14.21 6.14 3.89
N ALA A 250 14.75 5.08 3.33
CA ALA A 250 14.00 3.87 2.97
C ALA A 250 13.22 3.26 4.15
N HIS A 251 13.85 3.09 5.29
CA HIS A 251 13.20 2.53 6.48
C HIS A 251 12.14 3.44 7.11
N LEU A 252 12.28 4.76 6.93
CA LEU A 252 11.33 5.75 7.42
C LEU A 252 10.12 5.83 6.49
N VAL A 253 10.38 6.08 5.21
CA VAL A 253 9.34 6.31 4.20
C VAL A 253 8.67 5.00 3.80
N GLY A 254 9.43 3.93 3.68
CA GLY A 254 8.94 2.65 3.18
C GLY A 254 8.77 2.65 1.66
N TYR A 255 7.91 1.77 1.16
CA TYR A 255 7.65 1.64 -0.27
C TYR A 255 6.22 1.16 -0.54
N VAL A 256 5.74 1.43 -1.75
CA VAL A 256 4.53 0.83 -2.29
C VAL A 256 4.87 -0.36 -3.18
N GLN A 257 3.94 -1.29 -3.32
CA GLN A 257 4.06 -2.45 -4.19
C GLN A 257 2.72 -2.75 -4.85
N SER A 258 2.73 -3.43 -5.99
CA SER A 258 1.50 -3.91 -6.61
C SER A 258 0.74 -4.84 -5.67
N VAL A 259 -0.57 -4.67 -5.62
CA VAL A 259 -1.48 -5.47 -4.79
C VAL A 259 -1.38 -6.94 -5.19
N THR A 260 -1.23 -7.82 -4.21
CA THR A 260 -1.24 -9.28 -4.38
C THR A 260 -2.66 -9.85 -4.27
N ALA A 261 -2.83 -11.14 -4.58
CA ALA A 261 -4.11 -11.82 -4.36
C ALA A 261 -4.48 -11.87 -2.86
N GLU A 262 -3.47 -12.01 -1.99
CA GLU A 262 -3.66 -12.00 -0.52
C GLU A 262 -4.09 -10.61 -0.03
N ASP A 263 -3.49 -9.55 -0.55
CA ASP A 263 -3.92 -8.17 -0.23
C ASP A 263 -5.38 -7.91 -0.64
N LEU A 264 -5.81 -8.43 -1.81
CA LEU A 264 -7.21 -8.29 -2.27
C LEU A 264 -8.21 -9.03 -1.38
N GLU A 265 -7.79 -10.14 -0.76
CA GLU A 265 -8.61 -10.87 0.22
C GLU A 265 -8.62 -10.14 1.57
N GLU A 266 -7.47 -9.69 2.05
CA GLU A 266 -7.31 -9.01 3.35
C GLU A 266 -8.06 -7.66 3.38
N TYR A 267 -7.93 -6.87 2.30
CA TYR A 267 -8.55 -5.54 2.17
C TYR A 267 -9.79 -5.54 1.28
N ALA A 268 -10.55 -6.65 1.28
CA ALA A 268 -11.75 -6.77 0.47
C ALA A 268 -12.79 -5.69 0.80
N GLY A 269 -13.26 -4.97 -0.22
CA GLY A 269 -14.21 -3.85 -0.06
C GLY A 269 -13.58 -2.48 0.19
N GLU A 270 -12.26 -2.39 0.27
CA GLU A 270 -11.54 -1.13 0.47
C GLU A 270 -11.16 -0.43 -0.85
N GLY A 271 -11.67 -0.90 -1.98
CA GLY A 271 -11.51 -0.26 -3.29
C GLY A 271 -10.21 -0.62 -4.03
N TYR A 272 -9.46 -1.63 -3.57
CA TYR A 272 -8.30 -2.15 -4.30
C TYR A 272 -8.72 -3.03 -5.48
N THR A 273 -7.94 -2.94 -6.53
CA THR A 273 -8.03 -3.79 -7.73
C THR A 273 -6.68 -4.43 -8.01
N ALA A 274 -6.64 -5.39 -8.92
CA ALA A 274 -5.39 -6.05 -9.34
C ALA A 274 -4.34 -5.08 -9.93
N ASN A 275 -4.75 -3.86 -10.29
CA ASN A 275 -3.85 -2.82 -10.83
C ASN A 275 -3.50 -1.75 -9.79
N SER A 276 -3.97 -1.88 -8.56
CA SER A 276 -3.67 -0.95 -7.47
C SER A 276 -2.28 -1.18 -6.90
N VAL A 277 -1.75 -0.17 -6.22
CA VAL A 277 -0.57 -0.28 -5.35
C VAL A 277 -0.99 -0.08 -3.90
N ILE A 278 -0.22 -0.65 -2.99
CA ILE A 278 -0.44 -0.56 -1.54
C ILE A 278 0.87 -0.29 -0.82
N GLY A 279 0.84 0.55 0.20
CA GLY A 279 1.98 0.79 1.09
C GLY A 279 2.30 -0.45 1.92
N LYS A 280 3.56 -0.90 1.89
CA LYS A 280 4.00 -2.13 2.56
C LYS A 280 4.78 -1.89 3.83
N SER A 281 5.41 -0.74 3.98
CA SER A 281 6.24 -0.43 5.15
C SER A 281 6.37 1.08 5.36
N GLY A 282 7.01 1.48 6.47
CA GLY A 282 7.28 2.88 6.79
C GLY A 282 6.02 3.76 6.80
N MET A 283 6.18 5.02 6.42
CA MET A 283 5.07 5.98 6.32
C MET A 283 4.07 5.60 5.24
N GLU A 284 4.53 4.98 4.13
CA GLU A 284 3.65 4.50 3.05
C GLU A 284 2.61 3.50 3.56
N GLY A 285 3.03 2.56 4.44
CA GLY A 285 2.11 1.58 5.03
C GLY A 285 1.33 2.13 6.21
N LEU A 286 1.96 2.99 7.02
CA LEU A 286 1.32 3.55 8.23
C LEU A 286 0.15 4.48 7.89
N PHE A 287 0.30 5.29 6.84
CA PHE A 287 -0.69 6.26 6.38
C PHE A 287 -1.35 5.86 5.06
N GLU A 288 -1.44 4.56 4.79
CA GLU A 288 -2.04 4.05 3.55
C GLU A 288 -3.46 4.59 3.33
N SER A 289 -4.29 4.65 4.37
CA SER A 289 -5.67 5.12 4.28
C SER A 289 -5.81 6.58 3.85
N GLU A 290 -4.87 7.42 4.29
CA GLU A 290 -4.81 8.83 3.96
C GLU A 290 -4.19 9.05 2.59
N LEU A 291 -3.12 8.30 2.28
CA LEU A 291 -2.33 8.48 1.06
C LEU A 291 -3.03 7.95 -0.20
N LYS A 292 -3.75 6.82 -0.13
CA LYS A 292 -4.25 6.13 -1.34
C LYS A 292 -5.36 6.89 -2.09
N GLY A 293 -6.17 7.71 -1.38
CA GLY A 293 -7.37 8.33 -1.94
C GLY A 293 -8.47 7.33 -2.30
N GLN A 294 -9.45 7.79 -3.06
CA GLN A 294 -10.57 6.97 -3.54
C GLN A 294 -10.81 7.23 -5.02
N ASN A 295 -10.78 6.17 -5.82
CA ASN A 295 -11.08 6.27 -7.25
C ASN A 295 -12.49 6.76 -7.49
N GLY A 296 -12.64 7.64 -8.49
CA GLY A 296 -13.95 8.01 -9.01
C GLY A 296 -14.46 6.93 -9.97
N CYS A 297 -15.78 6.78 -10.02
CA CYS A 297 -16.43 5.85 -10.93
C CYS A 297 -17.72 6.46 -11.46
N ARG A 298 -17.95 6.36 -12.77
CA ARG A 298 -19.18 6.83 -13.42
C ARG A 298 -19.79 5.71 -14.23
N ILE A 299 -21.12 5.60 -14.16
CA ILE A 299 -21.92 4.74 -15.04
C ILE A 299 -22.80 5.65 -15.87
N TYR A 300 -22.78 5.50 -17.19
CA TYR A 300 -23.56 6.32 -18.12
C TYR A 300 -24.03 5.52 -19.35
N ILE A 301 -25.08 6.00 -19.97
CA ILE A 301 -25.60 5.50 -21.26
C ILE A 301 -24.88 6.27 -22.37
N GLU A 302 -24.26 5.54 -23.30
CA GLU A 302 -23.65 6.04 -24.53
C GLU A 302 -24.52 5.64 -25.71
N ASN A 303 -24.84 6.60 -26.59
CA ASN A 303 -25.63 6.33 -27.80
C ASN A 303 -24.78 5.69 -28.93
N SER A 304 -25.40 5.33 -30.03
CA SER A 304 -24.74 4.72 -31.21
C SER A 304 -23.66 5.60 -31.87
N GLU A 305 -23.67 6.93 -31.60
CA GLU A 305 -22.67 7.90 -32.09
C GLU A 305 -21.47 8.04 -31.14
N GLY A 306 -21.46 7.32 -30.03
CA GLY A 306 -20.42 7.43 -29.00
C GLY A 306 -20.56 8.66 -28.07
N LYS A 307 -21.75 9.31 -28.06
CA LYS A 307 -22.02 10.43 -27.18
C LYS A 307 -22.74 9.96 -25.91
N GLU A 308 -22.37 10.58 -24.78
CA GLU A 308 -23.07 10.38 -23.52
C GLU A 308 -24.51 10.91 -23.63
N LYS A 309 -25.47 10.07 -23.26
CA LYS A 309 -26.90 10.33 -23.28
C LYS A 309 -27.44 10.64 -21.90
N GLU A 310 -26.99 9.89 -20.89
CA GLU A 310 -27.46 10.03 -19.52
C GLU A 310 -26.41 9.48 -18.55
N GLU A 311 -26.12 10.19 -17.46
CA GLU A 311 -25.36 9.69 -16.32
C GLU A 311 -26.31 8.96 -15.36
N LEU A 312 -26.02 7.72 -15.02
CA LEU A 312 -26.84 6.88 -14.15
C LEU A 312 -26.38 6.93 -12.70
N ALA A 313 -25.08 6.96 -12.48
CA ALA A 313 -24.46 7.07 -11.17
C ALA A 313 -23.03 7.62 -11.27
N CYS A 314 -22.59 8.32 -10.24
CA CYS A 314 -21.24 8.88 -10.17
C CYS A 314 -20.74 8.95 -8.73
N ILE A 315 -19.56 8.38 -8.51
CA ILE A 315 -18.72 8.63 -7.34
C ILE A 315 -17.59 9.53 -7.81
N LEU A 316 -17.44 10.70 -7.19
CA LEU A 316 -16.36 11.62 -7.51
C LEU A 316 -15.03 11.08 -6.98
N VAL A 317 -13.96 11.28 -7.77
CA VAL A 317 -12.60 10.94 -7.32
C VAL A 317 -12.23 11.79 -6.11
N GLN A 318 -11.60 11.16 -5.13
CA GLN A 318 -10.98 11.84 -3.99
C GLN A 318 -9.50 11.48 -3.97
N HIS A 319 -8.64 12.47 -4.24
CA HIS A 319 -7.21 12.28 -4.18
C HIS A 319 -6.74 12.02 -2.74
N GLY A 320 -5.63 11.30 -2.59
CA GLY A 320 -5.01 11.09 -1.29
C GLY A 320 -4.54 12.40 -0.66
N GLN A 321 -4.39 12.37 0.65
CA GLN A 321 -3.91 13.51 1.43
C GLN A 321 -2.39 13.45 1.54
N ASP A 322 -1.74 14.61 1.45
CA ASP A 322 -0.31 14.71 1.71
C ASP A 322 -0.03 14.57 3.21
N ILE A 323 1.06 13.88 3.54
CA ILE A 323 1.53 13.70 4.90
C ILE A 323 2.81 14.50 5.09
N GLN A 324 2.79 15.47 6.01
CA GLN A 324 3.97 16.24 6.36
C GLN A 324 4.62 15.72 7.63
N LEU A 325 5.90 15.35 7.54
CA LEU A 325 6.71 14.86 8.66
C LEU A 325 7.50 16.00 9.30
N THR A 326 7.95 15.78 10.53
CA THR A 326 8.86 16.69 11.25
C THR A 326 10.32 16.53 10.83
N ILE A 327 10.60 15.58 9.93
CA ILE A 327 11.94 15.23 9.43
C ILE A 327 12.57 16.40 8.69
N ASP A 328 13.85 16.62 8.95
CA ASP A 328 14.72 17.53 8.22
C ASP A 328 15.56 16.71 7.24
N THR A 329 15.32 16.90 5.94
CA THR A 329 15.98 16.13 4.89
C THR A 329 17.50 16.27 4.92
N ASP A 330 18.04 17.46 5.18
CA ASP A 330 19.49 17.68 5.16
C ASP A 330 20.17 16.95 6.33
N LEU A 331 19.51 16.94 7.49
CA LEU A 331 19.98 16.20 8.65
C LEU A 331 19.87 14.68 8.44
N GLN A 332 18.75 14.21 7.87
CA GLN A 332 18.51 12.80 7.53
C GLN A 332 19.63 12.26 6.61
N VAL A 333 19.87 12.96 5.51
CA VAL A 333 20.93 12.59 4.54
C VAL A 333 22.32 12.66 5.16
N SER A 334 22.61 13.72 5.93
CA SER A 334 23.91 13.86 6.59
C SER A 334 24.22 12.72 7.56
N LEU A 335 23.23 12.27 8.35
CA LEU A 335 23.39 11.14 9.25
C LEU A 335 23.52 9.83 8.49
N TYR A 336 22.76 9.64 7.41
CA TYR A 336 22.89 8.46 6.55
C TYR A 336 24.31 8.38 5.96
N GLU A 337 24.81 9.43 5.31
CA GLU A 337 26.15 9.46 4.70
C GLU A 337 27.27 9.22 5.72
N GLN A 338 27.09 9.67 6.96
CA GLN A 338 28.06 9.45 8.03
C GLN A 338 28.17 7.99 8.45
N PHE A 339 27.06 7.22 8.41
CA PHE A 339 26.95 5.89 8.99
C PHE A 339 26.58 4.79 8.00
N LYS A 340 26.47 5.08 6.69
CA LYS A 340 25.97 4.11 5.69
C LYS A 340 26.76 2.78 5.63
N GLU A 341 28.04 2.83 5.98
CA GLU A 341 28.91 1.63 6.01
C GLU A 341 28.78 0.84 7.33
N ASP A 342 28.11 1.40 8.34
CA ASP A 342 27.99 0.82 9.66
C ASP A 342 26.62 0.16 9.88
N LYS A 343 26.58 -0.89 10.70
CA LYS A 343 25.31 -1.42 11.25
C LYS A 343 24.85 -0.52 12.39
N SER A 344 24.11 0.52 12.07
CA SER A 344 23.80 1.62 12.97
C SER A 344 22.34 2.08 12.87
N CYS A 345 21.91 2.87 13.85
CA CYS A 345 20.74 3.72 13.75
C CYS A 345 21.02 5.06 14.39
N SER A 346 20.43 6.11 13.82
CA SER A 346 20.52 7.48 14.34
C SER A 346 19.15 8.07 14.54
N VAL A 347 18.95 8.74 15.67
CA VAL A 347 17.73 9.48 16.00
C VAL A 347 18.15 10.89 16.41
N ALA A 348 17.61 11.89 15.74
CA ALA A 348 17.74 13.29 16.15
C ALA A 348 16.36 13.84 16.54
N MET A 349 16.29 14.46 17.70
CA MET A 349 15.06 14.98 18.27
C MET A 349 15.26 16.39 18.81
N ASN A 350 14.27 17.24 18.66
CA ASN A 350 14.22 18.54 19.32
C ASN A 350 13.82 18.33 20.78
N PRO A 351 14.69 18.64 21.76
CA PRO A 351 14.42 18.36 23.18
C PRO A 351 13.32 19.25 23.79
N TYR A 352 12.93 20.34 23.09
CA TYR A 352 11.90 21.27 23.58
C TYR A 352 10.51 20.93 23.04
N THR A 353 10.42 20.40 21.80
CA THR A 353 9.13 20.12 21.14
C THR A 353 8.82 18.64 21.07
N GLY A 354 9.82 17.77 21.20
CA GLY A 354 9.70 16.34 20.98
C GLY A 354 9.66 15.93 19.49
N GLU A 355 9.75 16.89 18.55
CA GLU A 355 9.78 16.61 17.13
C GLU A 355 11.01 15.75 16.77
N VAL A 356 10.76 14.64 16.05
CA VAL A 356 11.81 13.81 15.47
C VAL A 356 12.28 14.45 14.16
N LEU A 357 13.56 14.85 14.12
CA LEU A 357 14.15 15.57 12.99
C LEU A 357 14.87 14.65 12.01
N ALA A 358 15.35 13.51 12.49
CA ALA A 358 15.93 12.46 11.64
C ALA A 358 15.74 11.10 12.29
N LEU A 359 15.56 10.07 11.43
CA LEU A 359 15.36 8.68 11.86
C LEU A 359 15.98 7.77 10.78
N VAL A 360 17.22 7.33 11.03
CA VAL A 360 18.07 6.61 10.08
C VAL A 360 18.35 5.20 10.57
N SER A 361 18.33 4.24 9.67
CA SER A 361 18.77 2.85 9.91
C SER A 361 19.74 2.45 8.80
N THR A 362 20.94 1.97 9.14
CA THR A 362 21.98 1.59 8.18
C THR A 362 22.54 0.20 8.45
N PRO A 363 23.04 -0.52 7.42
CA PRO A 363 22.81 -0.20 6.01
C PRO A 363 21.33 -0.26 5.65
N ALA A 364 20.95 0.30 4.53
CA ALA A 364 19.58 0.34 4.03
C ALA A 364 19.48 -0.28 2.63
N TYR A 365 18.28 -0.33 2.10
CA TYR A 365 17.94 -0.72 0.74
C TYR A 365 17.43 0.50 -0.02
N ASP A 366 17.50 0.50 -1.35
CA ASP A 366 16.82 1.53 -2.14
C ASP A 366 15.34 1.14 -2.33
N ASN A 367 14.43 1.95 -1.84
CA ASN A 367 12.99 1.71 -1.98
C ASN A 367 12.49 1.91 -3.42
N ASN A 368 13.22 2.63 -4.28
CA ASN A 368 12.90 2.72 -5.70
C ASN A 368 13.05 1.37 -6.43
N ASP A 369 13.92 0.47 -5.96
CA ASP A 369 14.06 -0.87 -6.53
C ASP A 369 12.75 -1.67 -6.49
N PHE A 370 11.93 -1.48 -5.45
CA PHE A 370 10.61 -2.12 -5.35
C PHE A 370 9.63 -1.59 -6.39
N ILE A 371 9.77 -0.33 -6.80
CA ILE A 371 8.95 0.30 -7.84
C ILE A 371 9.33 -0.24 -9.21
N MET A 372 10.64 -0.37 -9.48
CA MET A 372 11.17 -0.91 -10.74
C MET A 372 10.97 -2.42 -10.88
N GLY A 373 10.69 -3.09 -9.76
CA GLY A 373 10.53 -4.55 -9.67
C GLY A 373 11.86 -5.27 -9.54
N LEU A 374 12.14 -5.78 -8.34
CA LEU A 374 13.32 -6.59 -8.03
C LEU A 374 13.33 -7.88 -8.83
N SER A 375 14.48 -8.23 -9.38
CA SER A 375 14.72 -9.60 -9.87
C SER A 375 14.81 -10.58 -8.71
N SER A 376 14.65 -11.89 -8.99
CA SER A 376 14.82 -12.92 -7.98
C SER A 376 16.23 -12.92 -7.37
N GLU A 377 17.24 -12.54 -8.15
CA GLU A 377 18.63 -12.43 -7.72
C GLU A 377 18.83 -11.24 -6.79
N GLN A 378 18.31 -10.06 -7.13
CA GLN A 378 18.34 -8.87 -6.28
C GLN A 378 17.59 -9.11 -4.96
N TRP A 379 16.42 -9.73 -5.01
CA TRP A 379 15.66 -10.10 -3.82
C TRP A 379 16.42 -11.05 -2.92
N THR A 380 17.06 -12.09 -3.50
CA THR A 380 17.88 -13.04 -2.76
C THR A 380 19.09 -12.35 -2.13
N ALA A 381 19.78 -11.50 -2.88
CA ALA A 381 20.92 -10.73 -2.38
C ALA A 381 20.53 -9.85 -1.17
N LEU A 382 19.41 -9.13 -1.23
CA LEU A 382 18.92 -8.32 -0.11
C LEU A 382 18.59 -9.15 1.14
N ASN A 383 18.00 -10.35 0.97
CA ASN A 383 17.59 -11.18 2.10
C ASN A 383 18.73 -11.98 2.72
N GLU A 384 19.74 -12.38 1.90
CA GLU A 384 20.88 -13.16 2.35
C GLU A 384 22.07 -12.29 2.79
N ASP A 385 22.01 -10.97 2.61
CA ASP A 385 23.06 -10.05 3.04
C ASP A 385 23.24 -10.13 4.57
N GLU A 386 24.47 -10.46 4.99
CA GLU A 386 24.86 -10.54 6.41
C GLU A 386 24.70 -9.21 7.14
N ASN A 387 24.69 -8.09 6.41
CA ASN A 387 24.47 -6.76 6.96
C ASN A 387 23.00 -6.45 7.20
N LYS A 388 22.09 -7.27 6.64
CA LYS A 388 20.64 -7.17 6.82
C LYS A 388 20.10 -5.76 6.51
N PRO A 389 20.17 -5.30 5.25
CA PRO A 389 19.70 -3.95 4.88
C PRO A 389 18.20 -3.77 5.07
N MET A 390 17.40 -4.84 5.03
CA MET A 390 15.96 -4.80 5.29
C MET A 390 15.60 -4.69 6.78
N TYR A 391 16.58 -4.85 7.69
CA TYR A 391 16.34 -4.82 9.13
C TYR A 391 16.30 -3.39 9.65
N ASN A 392 15.11 -2.94 10.10
CA ASN A 392 14.93 -1.61 10.64
C ASN A 392 15.47 -1.51 12.06
N ARG A 393 16.65 -0.89 12.24
CA ARG A 393 17.38 -0.82 13.50
C ARG A 393 16.85 0.23 14.45
N PHE A 394 16.27 1.31 13.99
CA PHE A 394 15.70 2.33 14.87
C PHE A 394 14.43 1.88 15.59
N ARG A 395 13.80 0.80 15.13
CA ARG A 395 12.63 0.20 15.81
C ARG A 395 12.98 -0.79 16.90
N GLN A 396 14.28 -1.07 17.10
CA GLN A 396 14.76 -2.12 17.99
C GLN A 396 15.29 -1.55 19.29
N VAL A 397 15.46 -2.42 20.30
CA VAL A 397 16.13 -2.10 21.55
C VAL A 397 17.58 -2.49 21.48
N TRP A 398 18.44 -1.66 22.07
CA TRP A 398 19.89 -1.82 22.08
C TRP A 398 20.44 -1.69 23.47
N CYS A 399 21.51 -2.42 23.77
CA CYS A 399 22.25 -2.26 25.01
C CYS A 399 22.97 -0.90 25.03
N PRO A 400 22.61 0.03 25.92
CA PRO A 400 23.12 1.40 25.87
C PRO A 400 24.59 1.51 26.29
N GLY A 401 25.10 0.55 27.05
CA GLY A 401 26.45 0.61 27.62
C GLY A 401 26.64 1.84 28.52
N SER A 402 27.81 2.49 28.44
CA SER A 402 28.17 3.63 29.24
C SER A 402 27.36 4.90 28.99
N THR A 403 26.59 4.99 27.92
CA THR A 403 25.66 6.12 27.68
C THR A 403 24.50 6.14 28.67
N PHE A 404 24.29 5.05 29.42
CA PHE A 404 23.29 4.96 30.48
C PHE A 404 23.76 5.57 31.81
N LYS A 405 25.04 5.78 32.00
CA LYS A 405 25.61 6.31 33.27
C LYS A 405 25.04 7.67 33.68
N PRO A 406 24.84 8.64 32.78
CA PRO A 406 24.15 9.89 33.13
C PRO A 406 22.74 9.68 33.67
N ILE A 407 21.99 8.68 33.15
CA ILE A 407 20.65 8.34 33.65
C ILE A 407 20.73 7.77 35.05
N THR A 408 21.65 6.80 35.30
CA THR A 408 21.90 6.28 36.65
C THR A 408 22.32 7.38 37.63
N ALA A 409 23.14 8.31 37.17
CA ALA A 409 23.54 9.48 37.99
C ALA A 409 22.35 10.37 38.35
N ALA A 410 21.49 10.67 37.38
CA ALA A 410 20.28 11.48 37.56
C ALA A 410 19.34 10.84 38.59
N VAL A 411 19.03 9.54 38.42
CA VAL A 411 18.22 8.78 39.40
C VAL A 411 18.82 8.82 40.79
N GLY A 412 20.12 8.60 40.91
CA GLY A 412 20.79 8.62 42.19
C GLY A 412 20.84 9.98 42.88
N LEU A 413 20.96 11.06 42.11
CA LEU A 413 20.90 12.44 42.60
C LEU A 413 19.49 12.84 43.04
N GLU A 414 18.49 12.51 42.25
CA GLU A 414 17.10 12.86 42.51
C GLU A 414 16.55 12.11 43.71
N SER A 415 16.87 10.83 43.87
CA SER A 415 16.50 10.02 45.02
C SER A 415 17.30 10.38 46.29
N GLY A 416 18.38 11.13 46.14
CA GLY A 416 19.30 11.44 47.25
C GLY A 416 20.21 10.27 47.66
N ALA A 417 20.22 9.18 46.90
CA ALA A 417 21.07 8.01 47.12
C ALA A 417 22.56 8.29 46.82
N ILE A 418 22.86 9.27 45.97
CA ILE A 418 24.20 9.70 45.59
C ILE A 418 24.44 11.14 46.06
N ASP A 419 25.52 11.34 46.84
CA ASP A 419 26.12 12.67 47.02
C ASP A 419 27.20 12.86 45.93
N PRO A 420 27.12 13.86 45.04
CA PRO A 420 28.08 14.05 43.94
C PRO A 420 29.52 14.28 44.42
N MET A 421 29.69 14.71 45.67
CA MET A 421 31.01 14.98 46.30
C MET A 421 31.51 13.82 47.15
N GLU A 422 30.73 12.78 47.36
CA GLU A 422 31.15 11.61 48.12
C GLU A 422 32.25 10.84 47.37
N ASP A 423 33.39 10.69 48.03
CA ASP A 423 34.50 9.90 47.49
C ASP A 423 34.33 8.41 47.83
N TYR A 424 34.07 7.59 46.80
CA TYR A 424 33.88 6.13 46.95
C TYR A 424 35.19 5.36 47.14
N GLY A 425 36.34 6.07 47.12
CA GLY A 425 37.67 5.51 47.28
C GLY A 425 38.16 4.69 46.11
N ASN A 426 39.43 4.84 45.81
CA ASN A 426 40.10 4.08 44.74
C ASN A 426 40.35 2.64 45.19
N VAL A 427 39.72 1.68 44.52
CA VAL A 427 39.86 0.24 44.77
C VAL A 427 40.69 -0.48 43.68
N GLY A 428 41.35 0.28 42.81
CA GLY A 428 42.06 -0.22 41.65
C GLY A 428 41.14 -0.47 40.46
N LEU A 429 41.54 -1.39 39.58
CA LEU A 429 40.83 -1.64 38.31
C LEU A 429 39.76 -2.74 38.40
N SER A 430 39.58 -3.38 39.55
CA SER A 430 38.65 -4.48 39.75
C SER A 430 38.04 -4.43 41.14
N TRP A 431 36.72 -4.64 41.21
CA TRP A 431 35.95 -4.61 42.44
C TRP A 431 34.86 -5.69 42.45
N GLN A 432 34.64 -6.24 43.61
CA GLN A 432 33.57 -7.19 43.91
C GLN A 432 32.84 -6.74 45.18
N LYS A 433 31.50 -6.82 45.20
CA LYS A 433 30.73 -6.45 46.39
C LYS A 433 31.07 -7.36 47.57
N ASP A 434 30.98 -8.66 47.39
CA ASP A 434 31.26 -9.70 48.37
C ASP A 434 31.35 -11.08 47.68
N ALA A 435 31.60 -12.13 48.49
CA ALA A 435 31.79 -13.50 48.01
C ALA A 435 30.54 -14.12 47.36
N SER A 436 29.34 -13.54 47.52
CA SER A 436 28.12 -14.02 46.86
C SER A 436 28.17 -13.90 45.33
N TRP A 437 29.02 -12.99 44.79
CA TRP A 437 29.24 -12.80 43.38
C TRP A 437 30.17 -13.86 42.76
N GLY A 438 30.65 -14.81 43.53
CA GLY A 438 31.52 -15.88 43.06
C GLY A 438 32.81 -15.34 42.43
N SER A 439 33.04 -15.61 41.13
CA SER A 439 34.18 -15.11 40.37
C SER A 439 33.91 -13.82 39.60
N TYR A 440 32.71 -13.28 39.70
CA TYR A 440 32.34 -12.07 38.97
C TYR A 440 32.91 -10.81 39.63
N HIS A 441 33.51 -9.94 38.84
CA HIS A 441 34.06 -8.66 39.25
C HIS A 441 33.66 -7.58 38.26
N VAL A 442 33.37 -6.39 38.77
CA VAL A 442 33.21 -5.18 37.93
C VAL A 442 34.59 -4.59 37.67
N THR A 443 34.91 -4.28 36.46
CA THR A 443 36.21 -3.72 36.07
C THR A 443 36.06 -2.33 35.47
N THR A 444 37.08 -1.49 35.66
CA THR A 444 37.19 -0.16 35.04
C THR A 444 38.55 -0.04 34.35
N LEU A 445 38.69 0.95 33.44
CA LEU A 445 39.92 1.15 32.68
C LEU A 445 40.94 2.07 33.36
N HIS A 446 40.49 2.90 34.29
CA HIS A 446 41.29 3.94 34.92
C HIS A 446 41.19 3.86 36.42
N ALA A 447 42.34 4.07 37.13
CA ALA A 447 42.39 4.34 38.53
C ALA A 447 42.70 5.83 38.75
N TYR A 448 41.91 6.50 39.59
CA TYR A 448 41.99 7.95 39.80
C TYR A 448 41.52 8.31 41.20
N GLU A 449 41.83 9.53 41.65
CA GLU A 449 41.38 10.10 42.91
C GLU A 449 41.10 11.60 42.71
N PRO A 450 40.09 12.15 43.37
CA PRO A 450 39.05 11.47 44.16
C PRO A 450 38.05 10.72 43.31
N VAL A 451 37.43 9.64 43.80
CA VAL A 451 36.42 8.82 43.12
C VAL A 451 35.03 9.40 43.39
N ILE A 452 34.79 10.59 42.86
CA ILE A 452 33.52 11.34 42.93
C ILE A 452 32.75 11.26 41.61
N LEU A 453 31.47 11.64 41.59
CA LEU A 453 30.59 11.52 40.41
C LEU A 453 31.16 12.17 39.16
N GLU A 454 31.70 13.40 39.24
CA GLU A 454 32.29 14.09 38.10
C GLU A 454 33.39 13.26 37.44
N ASN A 455 34.35 12.80 38.22
CA ASN A 455 35.46 12.00 37.73
C ASN A 455 35.00 10.63 37.23
N ALA A 456 33.98 10.03 37.88
CA ALA A 456 33.40 8.76 37.42
C ALA A 456 32.72 8.87 36.03
N LEU A 457 32.11 10.00 35.72
CA LEU A 457 31.59 10.29 34.39
C LEU A 457 32.72 10.53 33.37
N ILE A 458 33.75 11.34 33.76
CA ILE A 458 34.90 11.62 32.89
C ILE A 458 35.64 10.34 32.49
N TYR A 459 35.91 9.44 33.43
CA TYR A 459 36.63 8.20 33.20
C TYR A 459 35.72 7.01 32.85
N SER A 460 34.42 7.24 32.78
CA SER A 460 33.42 6.20 32.51
C SER A 460 33.54 5.00 33.44
N ASP A 461 33.65 5.24 34.74
CA ASP A 461 33.97 4.25 35.76
C ASP A 461 32.80 3.30 36.05
N ASN A 462 32.95 2.04 35.66
CA ASN A 462 31.94 1.00 35.91
C ASN A 462 31.83 0.67 37.41
N ILE A 463 32.93 0.73 38.16
CA ILE A 463 32.95 0.40 39.60
C ILE A 463 32.17 1.44 40.39
N TYR A 464 32.37 2.74 40.10
CA TYR A 464 31.58 3.80 40.72
C TYR A 464 30.09 3.58 40.49
N PHE A 465 29.68 3.35 39.24
CA PHE A 465 28.27 3.20 38.88
C PHE A 465 27.66 1.89 39.39
N ALA A 466 28.42 0.81 39.54
CA ALA A 466 27.96 -0.40 40.21
C ALA A 466 27.67 -0.15 41.68
N LYS A 467 28.57 0.58 42.38
CA LYS A 467 28.34 0.99 43.79
C LYS A 467 27.16 1.94 43.91
N ALA A 468 27.01 2.89 42.99
CA ALA A 468 25.89 3.81 42.91
C ALA A 468 24.56 3.08 42.74
N ALA A 469 24.48 2.12 41.81
CA ALA A 469 23.28 1.32 41.59
C ALA A 469 22.88 0.53 42.84
N LEU A 470 23.84 -0.05 43.57
CA LEU A 470 23.57 -0.70 44.85
C LEU A 470 23.05 0.25 45.93
N LYS A 471 23.48 1.51 45.93
CA LYS A 471 22.95 2.53 46.86
C LYS A 471 21.55 2.99 46.50
N ILE A 472 21.24 3.14 45.20
CA ILE A 472 19.91 3.47 44.70
C ILE A 472 18.93 2.36 45.07
N GLY A 473 19.35 1.11 44.86
CA GLY A 473 18.50 -0.06 45.10
C GLY A 473 17.49 -0.33 44.01
N THR A 474 16.91 -1.56 44.04
CA THR A 474 16.03 -2.08 42.98
C THR A 474 14.76 -1.27 42.87
N GLU A 475 14.03 -1.06 43.98
CA GLU A 475 12.70 -0.39 43.93
C GLU A 475 12.78 1.03 43.38
N GLU A 476 13.76 1.80 43.79
CA GLU A 476 13.96 3.18 43.35
C GLU A 476 14.38 3.22 41.85
N MET A 477 15.28 2.31 41.44
CA MET A 477 15.74 2.22 40.07
C MET A 477 14.57 1.85 39.12
N GLU A 478 13.79 0.84 39.47
CA GLU A 478 12.62 0.41 38.68
C GLU A 478 11.56 1.51 38.59
N SER A 479 11.24 2.14 39.73
CA SER A 479 10.26 3.22 39.74
C SER A 479 10.69 4.41 38.88
N SER A 480 11.94 4.81 38.96
CA SER A 480 12.50 5.92 38.21
C SER A 480 12.57 5.60 36.72
N LEU A 481 13.00 4.39 36.34
CA LEU A 481 13.08 3.98 34.94
C LEU A 481 11.69 3.83 34.31
N THR A 482 10.70 3.30 35.04
CA THR A 482 9.31 3.27 34.60
C THR A 482 8.78 4.69 34.39
N GLY A 483 9.09 5.62 35.31
CA GLY A 483 8.74 7.04 35.15
C GLY A 483 9.40 7.72 33.93
N LEU A 484 10.47 7.15 33.39
CA LEU A 484 11.14 7.55 32.14
C LEU A 484 10.59 6.81 30.89
N GLY A 485 9.57 5.94 31.03
CA GLY A 485 8.94 5.23 29.95
C GLY A 485 9.55 3.86 29.63
N PHE A 486 10.40 3.29 30.51
CA PHE A 486 10.86 1.90 30.36
C PHE A 486 9.70 0.92 30.64
N ASN A 487 9.64 -0.18 29.90
CA ASN A 487 8.57 -1.17 29.94
C ASN A 487 7.17 -0.61 29.59
N GLU A 488 7.15 0.50 28.86
CA GLU A 488 5.93 1.13 28.36
C GLU A 488 5.99 1.32 26.84
N GLU A 489 4.83 1.24 26.18
CA GLU A 489 4.71 1.57 24.75
C GLU A 489 4.94 3.07 24.56
N LEU A 490 5.80 3.42 23.60
CA LEU A 490 6.02 4.83 23.27
C LEU A 490 4.79 5.39 22.55
N PRO A 491 4.27 6.57 22.96
CA PRO A 491 3.19 7.27 22.27
C PRO A 491 3.72 7.92 20.97
N PHE A 492 4.02 7.08 19.98
CA PHE A 492 4.65 7.46 18.73
C PHE A 492 3.96 6.74 17.57
N GLU A 493 3.82 7.39 16.40
CA GLU A 493 3.11 6.84 15.26
C GLU A 493 3.76 5.55 14.73
N ILE A 494 5.09 5.49 14.74
CA ILE A 494 5.82 4.27 14.37
C ILE A 494 5.89 3.36 15.60
N LYS A 495 5.36 2.14 15.45
CA LYS A 495 5.49 1.15 16.51
C LYS A 495 6.95 0.79 16.76
N MET A 496 7.47 1.17 17.93
CA MET A 496 8.80 0.86 18.40
C MET A 496 8.78 -0.35 19.34
N ALA A 497 9.92 -1.04 19.49
CA ALA A 497 10.09 -1.99 20.57
C ALA A 497 10.19 -1.23 21.90
N GLU A 498 9.55 -1.75 22.95
CA GLU A 498 9.57 -1.15 24.27
C GLU A 498 10.98 -1.20 24.87
N SER A 499 11.45 -0.08 25.42
CA SER A 499 12.69 -0.06 26.18
C SER A 499 12.57 -0.92 27.44
N GLN A 500 13.58 -1.72 27.73
CA GLN A 500 13.56 -2.66 28.85
C GLN A 500 14.74 -2.36 29.80
N TYR A 501 14.50 -2.37 31.11
CA TYR A 501 15.56 -2.27 32.07
C TYR A 501 16.04 -3.64 32.59
N SER A 502 15.34 -4.71 32.29
CA SER A 502 15.70 -6.10 32.62
C SER A 502 15.21 -7.09 31.55
N ASN A 503 15.90 -8.24 31.46
CA ASN A 503 15.43 -9.40 30.68
C ASN A 503 14.52 -10.33 31.50
N THR A 504 14.29 -10.01 32.77
CA THR A 504 13.41 -10.71 33.70
C THR A 504 12.35 -9.73 34.22
N ASP A 505 11.47 -10.18 35.13
CA ASP A 505 10.35 -9.37 35.62
C ASP A 505 10.84 -8.16 36.52
N GLY A 506 12.12 -8.07 36.82
CA GLY A 506 12.68 -6.99 37.61
C GLY A 506 14.20 -6.92 37.57
N ILE A 507 14.78 -5.94 38.29
CA ILE A 507 16.22 -5.78 38.49
C ILE A 507 16.64 -6.64 39.71
N GLU A 508 17.54 -7.62 39.49
CA GLU A 508 18.10 -8.48 40.56
C GLU A 508 19.35 -7.89 41.22
#